data_8856377f368900bdccd24676c2e84b92
#
_entry.id   8856377f368900bdccd24676c2e84b92
#
_cell.length_a   1.000
_cell.length_b   1.000
_cell.length_c   1.000
_cell.angle_alpha   90.00
_cell.angle_beta   90.00
_cell.angle_gamma   90.00
#
_symmetry.space_group_name_H-M   'P 1'
#
loop_
_entity.id
_entity.type
_entity.pdbx_description
1 polymer ?
#
loop_
_entity_poly.entity_id
_entity_poly.type
_entity_poly.pdbx_seq_one_letter_code
_entity_poly.pdbx_strand_id
1 'polypeptide(L)'
;MKDPIKVSAKVSGGGQPSEEDIAALKAAGFSKIINLRREGEPNQPLDPKAEGEAAARAGMAYLHIPVDPKNLNPSSAEAVAKAVAESDGPVYVHCAAGGRGVSHALLAEAKAQGGSADDVLKKAEALGSPVTDEGFIAFVRASVGDGKK
;
A
#
# COMPACT_ATOMS: atom_id res chain seq x y z
N MET A 1 -4.98 -13.78 6.33
CA MET A 1 -5.23 -12.61 5.44
C MET A 1 -5.53 -13.10 4.03
N LYS A 2 -6.22 -12.29 3.27
CA LYS A 2 -6.43 -12.60 1.86
C LYS A 2 -5.12 -12.43 1.10
N ASP A 3 -5.03 -13.08 -0.06
CA ASP A 3 -3.84 -12.95 -0.88
C ASP A 3 -3.57 -11.50 -1.27
N PRO A 4 -2.31 -11.10 -1.38
CA PRO A 4 -1.99 -9.76 -1.86
C PRO A 4 -2.61 -9.50 -3.23
N ILE A 5 -3.08 -8.28 -3.44
CA ILE A 5 -3.58 -7.86 -4.75
C ILE A 5 -2.40 -7.31 -5.52
N LYS A 6 -1.99 -8.04 -6.55
CA LYS A 6 -0.83 -7.64 -7.35
C LYS A 6 -1.20 -6.49 -8.27
N VAL A 7 -0.56 -5.37 -8.07
CA VAL A 7 -0.73 -4.17 -8.89
C VAL A 7 0.28 -4.19 -10.04
N SER A 8 1.52 -4.52 -9.73
CA SER A 8 2.58 -4.67 -10.72
C SER A 8 3.59 -5.68 -10.20
N ALA A 9 4.62 -5.98 -10.99
CA ALA A 9 5.70 -6.84 -10.52
C ALA A 9 6.41 -6.25 -9.30
N LYS A 10 6.33 -4.94 -9.11
CA LYS A 10 7.06 -4.23 -8.05
C LYS A 10 6.26 -4.00 -6.79
N VAL A 11 4.92 -3.97 -6.88
CA VAL A 11 4.11 -3.60 -5.72
C VAL A 11 2.77 -4.32 -5.71
N SER A 12 2.37 -4.75 -4.52
CA SER A 12 1.06 -5.32 -4.24
C SER A 12 0.46 -4.63 -3.02
N GLY A 13 -0.84 -4.69 -2.90
CA GLY A 13 -1.54 -4.11 -1.76
C GLY A 13 -2.47 -5.11 -1.10
N GLY A 14 -2.87 -4.81 0.13
CA GLY A 14 -3.80 -5.69 0.82
C GLY A 14 -4.05 -5.32 2.27
N GLY A 15 -4.55 -6.29 3.02
CA GLY A 15 -4.92 -6.12 4.41
C GLY A 15 -3.82 -6.48 5.39
N GLN A 16 -4.16 -6.42 6.66
CA GLN A 16 -3.24 -6.63 7.78
C GLN A 16 -2.68 -8.05 7.79
N PRO A 17 -1.36 -8.21 7.74
CA PRO A 17 -0.76 -9.53 7.89
C PRO A 17 -0.60 -9.91 9.36
N SER A 18 -0.69 -11.21 9.64
CA SER A 18 -0.26 -11.77 10.91
C SER A 18 1.25 -12.04 10.84
N GLU A 19 1.83 -12.48 11.95
CA GLU A 19 3.24 -12.87 11.95
C GLU A 19 3.49 -14.01 10.97
N GLU A 20 2.58 -14.98 10.90
CA GLU A 20 2.69 -16.07 9.95
C GLU A 20 2.59 -15.59 8.50
N ASP A 21 1.70 -14.63 8.26
CA ASP A 21 1.56 -14.03 6.92
C ASP A 21 2.83 -13.31 6.51
N ILE A 22 3.51 -12.65 7.45
CA ILE A 22 4.78 -11.97 7.16
C ILE A 22 5.82 -12.98 6.68
N ALA A 23 5.92 -14.13 7.34
CA ALA A 23 6.83 -15.18 6.89
C ALA A 23 6.46 -15.68 5.50
N ALA A 24 5.16 -15.81 5.22
CA ALA A 24 4.68 -16.24 3.90
C ALA A 24 4.98 -15.20 2.82
N LEU A 25 4.88 -13.91 3.15
CA LEU A 25 5.24 -12.84 2.21
C LEU A 25 6.72 -12.92 1.82
N LYS A 26 7.58 -13.16 2.81
CA LYS A 26 9.01 -13.33 2.51
C LYS A 26 9.23 -14.54 1.61
N ALA A 27 8.58 -15.65 1.90
CA ALA A 27 8.69 -16.87 1.09
C ALA A 27 8.18 -16.64 -0.34
N ALA A 28 7.21 -15.74 -0.52
CA ALA A 28 6.66 -15.41 -1.83
C ALA A 28 7.54 -14.41 -2.61
N GLY A 29 8.62 -13.93 -2.01
CA GLY A 29 9.57 -13.07 -2.70
C GLY A 29 9.49 -11.60 -2.35
N PHE A 30 8.59 -11.20 -1.46
CA PHE A 30 8.51 -9.80 -1.05
C PHE A 30 9.75 -9.40 -0.24
N SER A 31 10.22 -8.19 -0.46
CA SER A 31 11.43 -7.70 0.20
C SER A 31 11.15 -6.59 1.22
N LYS A 32 9.96 -5.99 1.18
CA LYS A 32 9.63 -4.86 2.03
C LYS A 32 8.13 -4.86 2.35
N ILE A 33 7.79 -4.47 3.56
CA ILE A 33 6.41 -4.22 3.98
C ILE A 33 6.27 -2.73 4.29
N ILE A 34 5.21 -2.11 3.77
CA ILE A 34 4.83 -0.74 4.13
C ILE A 34 3.49 -0.82 4.84
N ASN A 35 3.45 -0.36 6.09
CA ASN A 35 2.26 -0.38 6.93
C ASN A 35 1.64 1.01 6.95
N LEU A 36 0.41 1.14 6.48
CA LEU A 36 -0.31 2.40 6.45
C LEU A 36 -1.25 2.60 7.65
N ARG A 37 -1.32 1.64 8.56
CA ARG A 37 -2.19 1.74 9.72
C ARG A 37 -1.59 2.67 10.76
N ARG A 38 -2.46 3.42 11.43
CA ARG A 38 -2.05 4.21 12.57
C ARG A 38 -1.92 3.29 13.78
N GLU A 39 -1.07 3.68 14.72
CA GLU A 39 -1.00 2.97 15.99
C GLU A 39 -2.34 3.07 16.71
N GLY A 40 -2.79 1.95 17.30
CA GLY A 40 -4.02 1.93 18.07
C GLY A 40 -5.31 1.76 17.28
N GLU A 41 -5.24 1.46 15.99
CA GLU A 41 -6.45 1.15 15.22
C GLU A 41 -7.11 -0.13 15.76
N PRO A 42 -8.46 -0.24 15.66
CA PRO A 42 -9.15 -1.45 16.10
C PRO A 42 -8.67 -2.70 15.36
N ASN A 43 -8.71 -3.84 16.04
CA ASN A 43 -8.38 -5.14 15.45
C ASN A 43 -6.99 -5.18 14.83
N GLN A 44 -6.01 -4.68 15.56
CA GLN A 44 -4.63 -4.62 15.12
C GLN A 44 -3.84 -5.71 15.88
N PRO A 45 -3.65 -6.89 15.26
CA PRO A 45 -2.98 -8.01 15.95
C PRO A 45 -1.51 -7.73 16.25
N LEU A 46 -0.87 -6.91 15.42
CA LEU A 46 0.49 -6.46 15.64
C LEU A 46 0.47 -4.94 15.57
N ASP A 47 0.93 -4.25 16.62
CA ASP A 47 1.09 -2.82 16.49
C ASP A 47 2.27 -2.54 15.54
N PRO A 48 2.44 -1.30 15.06
CA PRO A 48 3.48 -1.03 14.07
C PRO A 48 4.89 -1.43 14.52
N LYS A 49 5.20 -1.26 15.80
CA LYS A 49 6.51 -1.65 16.31
C LYS A 49 6.70 -3.16 16.29
N ALA A 50 5.70 -3.91 16.76
CA ALA A 50 5.76 -5.37 16.77
C ALA A 50 5.81 -5.92 15.36
N GLU A 51 5.08 -5.30 14.43
CA GLU A 51 5.11 -5.71 13.04
C GLU A 51 6.49 -5.49 12.43
N GLY A 52 7.11 -4.36 12.71
CA GLY A 52 8.46 -4.08 12.24
C GLY A 52 9.48 -5.09 12.75
N GLU A 53 9.33 -5.52 14.00
CA GLU A 53 10.19 -6.56 14.58
C GLU A 53 9.97 -7.91 13.87
N ALA A 54 8.71 -8.25 13.59
CA ALA A 54 8.40 -9.48 12.87
C ALA A 54 8.97 -9.46 11.45
N ALA A 55 8.86 -8.32 10.77
CA ALA A 55 9.42 -8.17 9.42
C ALA A 55 10.94 -8.34 9.45
N ALA A 56 11.60 -7.73 10.43
CA ALA A 56 13.06 -7.86 10.57
C ALA A 56 13.47 -9.30 10.81
N ARG A 57 12.73 -10.03 11.67
CA ARG A 57 13.02 -11.45 11.91
C ARG A 57 12.86 -12.28 10.65
N ALA A 58 11.94 -11.88 9.76
CA ALA A 58 11.73 -12.57 8.49
C ALA A 58 12.71 -12.13 7.41
N GLY A 59 13.56 -11.15 7.68
CA GLY A 59 14.56 -10.67 6.73
C GLY A 59 14.03 -9.67 5.72
N MET A 60 12.94 -8.95 6.07
CA MET A 60 12.35 -7.93 5.20
C MET A 60 12.55 -6.54 5.77
N ALA A 61 12.67 -5.56 4.87
CA ALA A 61 12.64 -4.15 5.25
C ALA A 61 11.21 -3.78 5.66
N TYR A 62 11.09 -2.75 6.50
CA TYR A 62 9.79 -2.33 7.02
C TYR A 62 9.74 -0.81 7.10
N LEU A 63 8.59 -0.25 6.70
CA LEU A 63 8.38 1.19 6.77
C LEU A 63 6.95 1.44 7.25
N HIS A 64 6.81 2.33 8.23
CA HIS A 64 5.50 2.71 8.76
C HIS A 64 5.16 4.11 8.29
N ILE A 65 4.11 4.22 7.47
CA ILE A 65 3.60 5.51 6.96
C ILE A 65 2.14 5.59 7.36
N PRO A 66 1.82 6.14 8.55
CA PRO A 66 0.43 6.15 9.00
C PRO A 66 -0.45 7.03 8.13
N VAL A 67 -1.59 6.50 7.72
CA VAL A 67 -2.57 7.19 6.87
C VAL A 67 -3.92 7.18 7.56
N ASP A 68 -4.45 8.37 7.84
CA ASP A 68 -5.80 8.53 8.38
C ASP A 68 -6.76 8.59 7.22
N PRO A 69 -7.70 7.62 7.08
CA PRO A 69 -8.63 7.63 5.96
C PRO A 69 -9.59 8.82 5.96
N LYS A 70 -9.70 9.52 7.09
CA LYS A 70 -10.54 10.71 7.20
C LYS A 70 -9.77 12.02 6.97
N ASN A 71 -8.47 11.93 6.74
CA ASN A 71 -7.62 13.10 6.56
C ASN A 71 -6.50 12.77 5.59
N LEU A 72 -6.88 12.44 4.35
CA LEU A 72 -5.94 11.99 3.32
C LEU A 72 -5.11 13.16 2.80
N ASN A 73 -3.86 12.88 2.50
CA ASN A 73 -2.90 13.87 2.04
C ASN A 73 -1.97 13.24 1.00
N PRO A 74 -1.71 13.92 -0.14
CA PRO A 74 -0.84 13.36 -1.18
C PRO A 74 0.57 13.00 -0.71
N SER A 75 1.03 13.54 0.42
CA SER A 75 2.35 13.22 0.93
C SER A 75 2.54 11.74 1.22
N SER A 76 1.48 11.03 1.65
CA SER A 76 1.60 9.59 1.89
C SER A 76 1.79 8.83 0.58
N ALA A 77 1.10 9.24 -0.48
CA ALA A 77 1.26 8.63 -1.79
C ALA A 77 2.68 8.84 -2.32
N GLU A 78 3.25 10.03 -2.12
CA GLU A 78 4.64 10.29 -2.51
C GLU A 78 5.62 9.45 -1.73
N ALA A 79 5.41 9.32 -0.41
CA ALA A 79 6.30 8.53 0.44
C ALA A 79 6.27 7.05 0.05
N VAL A 80 5.08 6.51 -0.23
CA VAL A 80 4.95 5.12 -0.68
C VAL A 80 5.61 4.94 -2.04
N ALA A 81 5.37 5.85 -2.98
CA ALA A 81 5.96 5.75 -4.32
C ALA A 81 7.50 5.75 -4.25
N LYS A 82 8.06 6.62 -3.42
CA LYS A 82 9.52 6.67 -3.23
C LYS A 82 10.04 5.36 -2.64
N ALA A 83 9.38 4.84 -1.61
CA ALA A 83 9.80 3.61 -0.97
C ALA A 83 9.73 2.41 -1.91
N VAL A 84 8.71 2.37 -2.78
CA VAL A 84 8.59 1.32 -3.79
C VAL A 84 9.70 1.44 -4.82
N ALA A 85 9.96 2.66 -5.30
CA ALA A 85 10.99 2.88 -6.31
C ALA A 85 12.39 2.53 -5.80
N GLU A 86 12.64 2.74 -4.51
CA GLU A 86 13.95 2.47 -3.91
C GLU A 86 14.14 1.02 -3.46
N SER A 87 13.09 0.22 -3.51
CA SER A 87 13.15 -1.17 -3.05
C SER A 87 13.86 -2.05 -4.07
N ASP A 88 14.65 -3.01 -3.57
CA ASP A 88 15.34 -3.97 -4.43
C ASP A 88 14.41 -5.03 -5.00
N GLY A 89 13.27 -5.26 -4.37
CA GLY A 89 12.32 -6.28 -4.82
C GLY A 89 10.90 -5.85 -4.56
N PRO A 90 9.93 -6.76 -4.73
CA PRO A 90 8.52 -6.44 -4.56
C PRO A 90 8.18 -5.95 -3.15
N VAL A 91 7.23 -5.02 -3.09
CA VAL A 91 6.79 -4.37 -1.85
C VAL A 91 5.33 -4.71 -1.60
N TYR A 92 5.00 -5.04 -0.35
CA TYR A 92 3.62 -5.23 0.09
C TYR A 92 3.18 -4.02 0.89
N VAL A 93 2.15 -3.32 0.40
CA VAL A 93 1.60 -2.13 1.06
C VAL A 93 0.27 -2.50 1.68
N HIS A 94 0.13 -2.35 2.99
CA HIS A 94 -1.08 -2.81 3.64
C HIS A 94 -1.72 -1.78 4.56
N CYS A 95 -2.99 -2.01 4.84
CA CYS A 95 -3.76 -1.30 5.85
C CYS A 95 -4.53 -2.34 6.66
N ALA A 96 -5.74 -2.01 7.14
CA ALA A 96 -6.54 -2.98 7.90
C ALA A 96 -7.23 -3.96 6.96
N ALA A 97 -8.09 -3.48 6.08
CA ALA A 97 -8.90 -4.32 5.20
C ALA A 97 -8.39 -4.37 3.76
N GLY A 98 -7.56 -3.43 3.34
CA GLY A 98 -6.95 -3.43 2.02
C GLY A 98 -7.12 -2.14 1.21
N GLY A 99 -8.15 -1.35 1.49
CA GLY A 99 -8.47 -0.17 0.67
C GLY A 99 -7.35 0.87 0.59
N ARG A 100 -6.79 1.28 1.72
CA ARG A 100 -5.67 2.22 1.74
C ARG A 100 -4.43 1.59 1.08
N GLY A 101 -4.21 0.31 1.35
CA GLY A 101 -3.04 -0.40 0.80
C GLY A 101 -3.07 -0.48 -0.70
N VAL A 102 -4.20 -0.93 -1.27
CA VAL A 102 -4.32 -1.07 -2.72
C VAL A 102 -4.28 0.27 -3.42
N SER A 103 -4.98 1.29 -2.88
CA SER A 103 -4.95 2.61 -3.52
C SER A 103 -3.56 3.22 -3.53
N HIS A 104 -2.80 3.08 -2.46
CA HIS A 104 -1.41 3.59 -2.42
C HIS A 104 -0.50 2.80 -3.35
N ALA A 105 -0.71 1.48 -3.47
CA ALA A 105 0.06 0.67 -4.42
C ALA A 105 -0.21 1.10 -5.86
N LEU A 106 -1.49 1.36 -6.18
CA LEU A 106 -1.86 1.86 -7.50
C LEU A 106 -1.27 3.23 -7.79
N LEU A 107 -1.27 4.11 -6.78
CA LEU A 107 -0.66 5.44 -6.93
C LEU A 107 0.85 5.35 -7.15
N ALA A 108 1.51 4.42 -6.46
CA ALA A 108 2.94 4.21 -6.68
C ALA A 108 3.22 3.76 -8.10
N GLU A 109 2.42 2.85 -8.63
CA GLU A 109 2.57 2.42 -10.02
C GLU A 109 2.32 3.58 -10.98
N ALA A 110 1.23 4.32 -10.78
CA ALA A 110 0.90 5.43 -11.67
C ALA A 110 1.99 6.49 -11.69
N LYS A 111 2.55 6.82 -10.53
CA LYS A 111 3.64 7.79 -10.45
C LYS A 111 4.88 7.30 -11.20
N ALA A 112 5.18 6.01 -11.11
CA ALA A 112 6.33 5.43 -11.80
C ALA A 112 6.14 5.41 -13.32
N GLN A 113 4.90 5.28 -13.78
CA GLN A 113 4.59 5.10 -15.20
C GLN A 113 3.98 6.32 -15.88
N GLY A 114 3.76 7.39 -15.13
CA GLY A 114 3.14 8.59 -15.68
C GLY A 114 1.63 8.44 -15.93
N GLY A 115 0.98 7.55 -15.19
CA GLY A 115 -0.45 7.32 -15.33
C GLY A 115 -1.30 8.42 -14.72
N SER A 116 -2.58 8.45 -15.09
CA SER A 116 -3.54 9.44 -14.61
C SER A 116 -4.38 8.91 -13.47
N ALA A 117 -5.13 9.81 -12.82
CA ALA A 117 -6.10 9.40 -11.81
C ALA A 117 -7.15 8.46 -12.39
N ASP A 118 -7.61 8.72 -13.61
CA ASP A 118 -8.59 7.84 -14.25
C ASP A 118 -8.03 6.44 -14.47
N ASP A 119 -6.75 6.33 -14.83
CA ASP A 119 -6.10 5.02 -14.96
C ASP A 119 -6.08 4.28 -13.64
N VAL A 120 -5.79 4.97 -12.54
CA VAL A 120 -5.79 4.39 -11.19
C VAL A 120 -7.18 3.87 -10.83
N LEU A 121 -8.21 4.69 -11.06
CA LEU A 121 -9.58 4.32 -10.71
C LEU A 121 -10.07 3.14 -11.52
N LYS A 122 -9.75 3.10 -12.81
CA LYS A 122 -10.12 1.97 -13.68
C LYS A 122 -9.41 0.69 -13.26
N LYS A 123 -8.13 0.78 -12.95
CA LYS A 123 -7.38 -0.40 -12.54
C LYS A 123 -7.84 -0.93 -11.20
N ALA A 124 -8.18 -0.04 -10.25
CA ALA A 124 -8.74 -0.46 -8.97
C ALA A 124 -10.02 -1.28 -9.17
N GLU A 125 -10.90 -0.82 -10.04
CA GLU A 125 -12.13 -1.55 -10.36
C GLU A 125 -11.81 -2.91 -10.99
N ALA A 126 -10.90 -2.93 -11.93
CA ALA A 126 -10.50 -4.17 -12.62
C ALA A 126 -9.91 -5.20 -11.64
N LEU A 127 -9.23 -4.74 -10.61
CA LEU A 127 -8.62 -5.60 -9.61
C LEU A 127 -9.59 -6.03 -8.50
N GLY A 128 -10.85 -5.60 -8.57
CA GLY A 128 -11.84 -5.95 -7.56
C GLY A 128 -11.75 -5.12 -6.28
N SER A 129 -11.06 -4.00 -6.32
CA SER A 129 -10.93 -3.09 -5.17
C SER A 129 -11.29 -1.67 -5.58
N PRO A 130 -12.53 -1.44 -6.05
CA PRO A 130 -12.91 -0.14 -6.57
C PRO A 130 -12.82 0.96 -5.52
N VAL A 131 -12.42 2.15 -5.96
CA VAL A 131 -12.39 3.35 -5.12
C VAL A 131 -13.69 4.09 -5.36
N THR A 132 -14.61 4.01 -4.39
CA THR A 132 -15.94 4.60 -4.52
C THR A 132 -16.16 5.76 -3.57
N ASP A 133 -15.38 5.86 -2.51
CA ASP A 133 -15.48 6.93 -1.54
C ASP A 133 -14.97 8.25 -2.15
N GLU A 134 -15.77 9.31 -2.01
CA GLU A 134 -15.43 10.60 -2.59
C GLU A 134 -14.12 11.18 -2.08
N GLY A 135 -13.82 10.97 -0.79
CA GLY A 135 -12.57 11.41 -0.21
C GLY A 135 -11.36 10.72 -0.83
N PHE A 136 -11.47 9.41 -1.07
CA PHE A 136 -10.40 8.68 -1.73
C PHE A 136 -10.27 9.06 -3.20
N ILE A 137 -11.38 9.28 -3.90
CA ILE A 137 -11.33 9.74 -5.29
C ILE A 137 -10.60 11.08 -5.38
N ALA A 138 -10.94 12.02 -4.48
CA ALA A 138 -10.28 13.32 -4.44
C ALA A 138 -8.78 13.16 -4.12
N PHE A 139 -8.44 12.25 -3.21
CA PHE A 139 -7.06 11.95 -2.86
C PHE A 139 -6.29 11.41 -4.07
N VAL A 140 -6.88 10.48 -4.82
CA VAL A 140 -6.26 9.92 -6.03
C VAL A 140 -5.99 11.05 -7.03
N ARG A 141 -6.97 11.92 -7.27
CA ARG A 141 -6.80 13.03 -8.21
C ARG A 141 -5.75 14.03 -7.76
N ALA A 142 -5.70 14.32 -6.45
CA ALA A 142 -4.70 15.23 -5.91
C ALA A 142 -3.28 14.62 -6.00
N SER A 143 -3.18 13.29 -5.94
CA SER A 143 -1.89 12.62 -5.91
C SER A 143 -1.25 12.47 -7.29
N VAL A 144 -2.04 12.21 -8.34
CA VAL A 144 -1.49 12.00 -9.69
C VAL A 144 -2.11 12.92 -10.74
N GLY A 145 -3.18 13.64 -10.40
CA GLY A 145 -3.84 14.54 -11.33
C GLY A 145 -4.42 13.80 -12.53
N ASP A 146 -4.54 14.50 -13.64
CA ASP A 146 -5.11 13.94 -14.86
C ASP A 146 -4.09 13.26 -15.76
N GLY A 147 -2.83 13.20 -15.32
CA GLY A 147 -1.78 12.57 -16.10
C GLY A 147 -1.28 13.39 -17.26
N LYS A 148 -1.70 14.61 -17.38
CA LYS A 148 -1.23 15.51 -18.44
C LYS A 148 0.03 16.23 -18.01
N LYS A 149 0.88 16.45 -18.94
CA LYS A 149 2.12 17.18 -18.74
C LYS A 149 2.07 18.52 -19.43
#